data_9e3bfdc8a3084bd83ff98cfa6cf647b1
#
_entry.id   9e3bfdc8a3084bd83ff98cfa6cf647b1
#
_cell.length_a   1.000
_cell.length_b   1.000
_cell.length_c   1.000
_cell.angle_alpha   90.00
_cell.angle_beta   90.00
_cell.angle_gamma   90.00
#
_symmetry.space_group_name_H-M   'P 1'
#
loop_
_entity.id
_entity.type
_entity.pdbx_description
1 polymer ?
#
loop_
_entity_poly.entity_id
_entity_poly.type
_entity_poly.pdbx_seq_one_letter_code
_entity_poly.pdbx_strand_id
1 'polypeptide(L)'
;PGVSIHTGATGAMHTLLVTTQGELYAAGSNEFGQCGLGALATCVPFQLVPMTERVVDVACGRAASVVVTESGAVYTMGSSEDGMLGTCAASWHHTGPSDVTYDLARHPVRIPNLDGIVRVTCGERHVAALDRDGYMYVWGHASLARLGCGTQSDQPFPVRIPQFVRKNKQDRIRDVVAGTTCTMCVDNQERLWIAGTWRLKAVSYTHLRAHETSLH
;
A
#
# COMPACT_ATOMS: atom_id res chain seq x y z
N PRO A 1 3.83 25.74 -20.26
CA PRO A 1 4.53 24.45 -20.29
C PRO A 1 3.70 23.45 -19.53
N GLY A 2 3.36 22.29 -20.21
CA GLY A 2 2.55 21.26 -19.57
C GLY A 2 3.37 20.49 -18.53
N VAL A 3 2.73 20.06 -17.44
CA VAL A 3 3.32 19.15 -16.44
C VAL A 3 3.27 17.73 -17.01
N SER A 4 4.43 17.06 -17.12
CA SER A 4 4.51 15.66 -17.55
C SER A 4 4.33 14.72 -16.37
N ILE A 5 3.41 13.77 -16.46
CA ILE A 5 3.14 12.80 -15.42
C ILE A 5 3.99 11.54 -15.63
N HIS A 6 4.61 11.07 -14.57
CA HIS A 6 5.37 9.82 -14.52
C HIS A 6 4.47 8.65 -14.14
N THR A 7 3.73 8.75 -13.04
CA THR A 7 2.83 7.72 -12.53
C THR A 7 1.69 8.34 -11.71
N GLY A 8 0.71 7.55 -11.35
CA GLY A 8 -0.38 7.98 -10.49
C GLY A 8 -1.18 6.81 -9.95
N ALA A 9 -1.93 7.08 -8.90
CA ALA A 9 -2.81 6.12 -8.27
C ALA A 9 -4.14 6.76 -7.89
N THR A 10 -5.21 5.97 -7.92
CA THR A 10 -6.54 6.37 -7.49
C THR A 10 -6.99 5.53 -6.31
N GLY A 11 -7.49 6.19 -5.27
CA GLY A 11 -8.19 5.55 -4.16
C GLY A 11 -9.70 5.60 -4.34
N ALA A 12 -10.44 5.39 -3.26
CA ALA A 12 -11.90 5.44 -3.30
C ALA A 12 -12.44 6.85 -3.66
N MET A 13 -11.82 7.90 -3.11
CA MET A 13 -12.31 9.28 -3.24
C MET A 13 -11.19 10.31 -3.47
N HIS A 14 -9.97 9.87 -3.78
CA HIS A 14 -8.81 10.74 -4.01
C HIS A 14 -7.89 10.17 -5.08
N THR A 15 -7.03 11.03 -5.61
CA THR A 15 -6.06 10.70 -6.65
C THR A 15 -4.72 11.33 -6.33
N LEU A 16 -3.66 10.57 -6.50
CA LEU A 16 -2.27 11.05 -6.45
C LEU A 16 -1.64 10.99 -7.83
N LEU A 17 -0.87 11.99 -8.19
CA LEU A 17 -0.08 12.05 -9.42
C LEU A 17 1.37 12.40 -9.07
N VAL A 18 2.30 11.73 -9.72
CA VAL A 18 3.73 12.02 -9.62
C VAL A 18 4.20 12.54 -10.97
N THR A 19 4.86 13.68 -10.95
CA THR A 19 5.45 14.27 -12.16
C THR A 19 6.77 13.58 -12.53
N THR A 20 7.24 13.79 -13.75
CA THR A 20 8.59 13.34 -14.17
C THR A 20 9.72 14.01 -13.38
N GLN A 21 9.43 15.11 -12.67
CA GLN A 21 10.36 15.78 -11.77
C GLN A 21 10.33 15.20 -10.34
N GLY A 22 9.42 14.24 -10.08
CA GLY A 22 9.24 13.65 -8.75
C GLY A 22 8.42 14.48 -7.78
N GLU A 23 7.65 15.46 -8.28
CA GLU A 23 6.70 16.21 -7.47
C GLU A 23 5.41 15.41 -7.28
N LEU A 24 4.86 15.46 -6.08
CA LEU A 24 3.61 14.79 -5.72
C LEU A 24 2.44 15.77 -5.75
N TYR A 25 1.41 15.45 -6.49
CA TYR A 25 0.15 16.19 -6.51
C TYR A 25 -1.00 15.31 -6.04
N ALA A 26 -1.96 15.92 -5.33
CA ALA A 26 -3.14 15.24 -4.82
C ALA A 26 -4.42 16.01 -5.18
N ALA A 27 -5.50 15.28 -5.43
CA ALA A 27 -6.85 15.82 -5.56
C ALA A 27 -7.89 14.86 -5.01
N GLY A 28 -9.03 15.38 -4.60
CA GLY A 28 -10.19 14.66 -4.09
C GLY A 28 -10.44 14.88 -2.62
N SER A 29 -11.08 13.90 -1.95
CA SER A 29 -11.39 13.96 -0.52
C SER A 29 -10.09 13.89 0.30
N ASN A 30 -10.04 14.72 1.34
CA ASN A 30 -8.95 14.76 2.32
C ASN A 30 -9.47 14.76 3.77
N GLU A 31 -10.70 14.30 3.98
CA GLU A 31 -11.33 14.26 5.32
C GLU A 31 -10.47 13.49 6.33
N PHE A 32 -9.86 12.42 5.87
CA PHE A 32 -8.95 11.58 6.67
C PHE A 32 -7.47 11.96 6.54
N GLY A 33 -7.14 13.00 5.74
CA GLY A 33 -5.74 13.38 5.48
C GLY A 33 -5.09 12.59 4.34
N GLN A 34 -5.86 11.83 3.56
CA GLN A 34 -5.34 10.94 2.50
C GLN A 34 -4.64 11.67 1.34
N CYS A 35 -4.87 12.99 1.19
CA CYS A 35 -4.13 13.85 0.26
C CYS A 35 -2.84 14.44 0.86
N GLY A 36 -2.61 14.34 2.17
CA GLY A 36 -1.42 14.88 2.83
C GLY A 36 -1.35 16.41 2.93
N LEU A 37 -2.47 17.10 2.75
CA LEU A 37 -2.58 18.57 2.66
C LEU A 37 -3.16 19.22 3.94
N GLY A 38 -2.93 18.59 5.08
CA GLY A 38 -3.35 19.14 6.37
C GLY A 38 -4.85 19.08 6.60
N ALA A 39 -5.43 20.16 7.10
CA ALA A 39 -6.83 20.22 7.55
C ALA A 39 -7.84 20.50 6.43
N LEU A 40 -7.44 20.59 5.17
CA LEU A 40 -8.35 20.75 4.04
C LEU A 40 -9.22 19.49 3.91
N ALA A 41 -10.53 19.63 3.86
CA ALA A 41 -11.44 18.50 3.71
C ALA A 41 -11.48 17.96 2.27
N THR A 42 -11.24 18.83 1.29
CA THR A 42 -11.26 18.49 -0.14
C THR A 42 -10.22 19.30 -0.89
N CYS A 43 -9.53 18.66 -1.82
CA CYS A 43 -8.49 19.26 -2.65
C CYS A 43 -8.94 19.24 -4.12
N VAL A 44 -9.33 20.41 -4.65
CA VAL A 44 -9.71 20.62 -6.05
C VAL A 44 -9.29 22.03 -6.44
N PRO A 45 -8.55 22.22 -7.54
CA PRO A 45 -7.89 21.25 -8.42
C PRO A 45 -6.74 20.51 -7.75
N PHE A 46 -5.96 19.76 -8.48
CA PHE A 46 -4.74 19.14 -7.97
C PHE A 46 -3.83 20.15 -7.27
N GLN A 47 -3.38 19.79 -6.07
CA GLN A 47 -2.50 20.62 -5.25
C GLN A 47 -1.18 19.88 -4.98
N LEU A 48 -0.08 20.63 -4.94
CA LEU A 48 1.24 20.11 -4.61
C LEU A 48 1.29 19.67 -3.15
N VAL A 49 1.65 18.41 -2.91
CA VAL A 49 1.91 17.85 -1.59
C VAL A 49 3.39 18.08 -1.25
N PRO A 50 3.70 18.77 -0.13
CA PRO A 50 5.08 19.02 0.25
C PRO A 50 5.81 17.71 0.58
N MET A 51 6.83 17.38 -0.21
CA MET A 51 7.73 16.27 0.04
C MET A 51 9.18 16.80 0.13
N THR A 52 9.99 16.18 0.97
CA THR A 52 11.41 16.53 1.13
C THR A 52 12.31 15.88 0.10
N GLU A 53 11.82 14.82 -0.54
CA GLU A 53 12.54 14.02 -1.52
C GLU A 53 11.68 13.81 -2.77
N ARG A 54 12.32 13.48 -3.88
CA ARG A 54 11.64 13.11 -5.12
C ARG A 54 10.83 11.83 -4.92
N VAL A 55 9.56 11.85 -5.33
CA VAL A 55 8.66 10.71 -5.32
C VAL A 55 8.85 9.90 -6.61
N VAL A 56 8.87 8.58 -6.49
CA VAL A 56 9.03 7.66 -7.62
C VAL A 56 7.85 6.70 -7.80
N ASP A 57 7.11 6.40 -6.73
CA ASP A 57 5.93 5.52 -6.81
C ASP A 57 4.89 5.92 -5.76
N VAL A 58 3.62 5.66 -6.06
CA VAL A 58 2.48 5.96 -5.20
C VAL A 58 1.41 4.89 -5.28
N ALA A 59 0.70 4.68 -4.18
CA ALA A 59 -0.48 3.82 -4.14
C ALA A 59 -1.55 4.43 -3.23
N CYS A 60 -2.81 4.22 -3.57
CA CYS A 60 -3.97 4.73 -2.84
C CYS A 60 -4.89 3.59 -2.44
N GLY A 61 -5.25 3.56 -1.16
CA GLY A 61 -6.28 2.69 -0.60
C GLY A 61 -7.64 3.39 -0.48
N ARG A 62 -8.49 2.93 0.43
CA ARG A 62 -9.82 3.54 0.67
C ARG A 62 -9.69 4.97 1.22
N ALA A 63 -8.93 5.15 2.29
CA ALA A 63 -8.76 6.41 3.01
C ALA A 63 -7.31 6.65 3.45
N ALA A 64 -6.36 6.00 2.79
CA ALA A 64 -4.93 6.15 3.05
C ALA A 64 -4.15 6.12 1.74
N SER A 65 -2.99 6.73 1.75
CA SER A 65 -2.04 6.79 0.64
C SER A 65 -0.65 6.39 1.09
N VAL A 66 0.09 5.81 0.16
CA VAL A 66 1.47 5.40 0.35
C VAL A 66 2.33 5.99 -0.76
N VAL A 67 3.48 6.50 -0.41
CA VAL A 67 4.41 7.20 -1.29
C VAL A 67 5.81 6.62 -1.11
N VAL A 68 6.50 6.35 -2.20
CA VAL A 68 7.90 5.91 -2.21
C VAL A 68 8.77 7.01 -2.79
N THR A 69 9.87 7.33 -2.12
CA THR A 69 10.85 8.31 -2.60
C THR A 69 12.01 7.64 -3.34
N GLU A 70 12.81 8.44 -4.03
CA GLU A 70 13.98 7.98 -4.79
C GLU A 70 15.03 7.27 -3.91
N SER A 71 15.12 7.65 -2.62
CA SER A 71 15.97 6.94 -1.65
C SER A 71 15.43 5.55 -1.26
N GLY A 72 14.17 5.25 -1.58
CA GLY A 72 13.45 4.05 -1.18
C GLY A 72 12.79 4.16 0.19
N ALA A 73 12.70 5.38 0.75
CA ALA A 73 11.93 5.64 1.96
C ALA A 73 10.42 5.63 1.64
N VAL A 74 9.62 5.15 2.58
CA VAL A 74 8.16 5.06 2.44
C VAL A 74 7.48 6.04 3.38
N TYR A 75 6.54 6.79 2.83
CA TYR A 75 5.68 7.71 3.59
C TYR A 75 4.23 7.29 3.44
N THR A 76 3.47 7.49 4.51
CA THR A 76 2.03 7.21 4.53
C THR A 76 1.26 8.42 5.03
N MET A 77 0.03 8.56 4.60
CA MET A 77 -0.91 9.60 5.01
C MET A 77 -2.34 9.12 4.89
N GLY A 78 -3.22 9.66 5.71
CA GLY A 78 -4.63 9.26 5.77
C GLY A 78 -5.05 8.65 7.10
N SER A 79 -6.00 7.74 7.07
CA SER A 79 -6.52 7.04 8.25
C SER A 79 -5.62 5.89 8.70
N SER A 80 -5.45 5.76 10.02
CA SER A 80 -4.77 4.61 10.64
C SER A 80 -5.67 3.37 10.78
N GLU A 81 -6.90 3.43 10.30
CA GLU A 81 -7.83 2.29 10.34
C GLU A 81 -7.14 1.01 9.84
N ASP A 82 -7.33 -0.09 10.54
CA ASP A 82 -6.69 -1.40 10.27
C ASP A 82 -5.15 -1.40 10.26
N GLY A 83 -4.49 -0.34 10.70
CA GLY A 83 -3.04 -0.21 10.63
C GLY A 83 -2.51 0.18 9.25
N MET A 84 -3.34 0.76 8.38
CA MET A 84 -2.99 1.15 7.00
C MET A 84 -1.76 2.06 6.90
N LEU A 85 -1.48 2.86 7.94
CA LEU A 85 -0.31 3.76 7.93
C LEU A 85 1.03 3.03 8.13
N GLY A 86 1.03 1.83 8.73
CA GLY A 86 2.28 1.10 8.97
C GLY A 86 3.23 1.72 9.99
N THR A 87 2.82 2.78 10.69
CA THR A 87 3.67 3.60 11.58
C THR A 87 3.39 3.37 13.05
N CYS A 88 2.20 2.89 13.41
CA CYS A 88 1.77 2.70 14.79
C CYS A 88 0.73 1.58 14.87
N ALA A 89 0.61 0.98 16.05
CA ALA A 89 -0.58 0.25 16.40
C ALA A 89 -1.78 1.18 16.18
N ALA A 90 -2.83 0.67 15.52
CA ALA A 90 -4.04 1.45 15.31
C ALA A 90 -4.50 1.96 16.69
N SER A 91 -4.21 3.23 16.96
CA SER A 91 -4.73 3.90 18.14
C SER A 91 -6.16 4.29 17.80
N TRP A 92 -7.08 3.48 18.29
CA TRP A 92 -8.49 3.82 18.27
C TRP A 92 -8.86 4.39 19.63
N HIS A 93 -9.57 5.49 19.60
CA HIS A 93 -10.11 6.11 20.80
C HIS A 93 -11.61 5.93 20.80
N HIS A 94 -12.16 5.43 21.90
CA HIS A 94 -13.61 5.49 22.12
C HIS A 94 -13.97 6.91 22.54
N THR A 95 -14.66 7.65 21.67
CA THR A 95 -15.22 8.97 21.97
C THR A 95 -16.65 8.89 22.50
N GLY A 96 -17.25 7.66 22.46
CA GLY A 96 -18.60 7.37 22.94
C GLY A 96 -18.93 5.87 22.86
N PRO A 97 -20.12 5.44 23.30
CA PRO A 97 -20.50 4.02 23.33
C PRO A 97 -20.51 3.32 21.97
N SER A 98 -20.52 4.07 20.87
CA SER A 98 -20.59 3.58 19.48
C SER A 98 -19.54 4.22 18.57
N ASP A 99 -18.80 5.21 19.03
CA ASP A 99 -17.91 5.99 18.18
C ASP A 99 -16.46 5.56 18.37
N VAL A 100 -15.90 4.98 17.33
CA VAL A 100 -14.46 4.66 17.23
C VAL A 100 -13.82 5.69 16.29
N THR A 101 -12.88 6.45 16.81
CA THR A 101 -12.05 7.35 16.00
C THR A 101 -10.66 6.77 15.83
N TYR A 102 -10.11 6.91 14.65
CA TYR A 102 -8.75 6.48 14.30
C TYR A 102 -7.83 7.70 14.19
N ASP A 103 -6.55 7.52 14.52
CA ASP A 103 -5.56 8.56 14.29
C ASP A 103 -5.41 8.84 12.80
N LEU A 104 -5.19 10.11 12.49
CA LEU A 104 -5.05 10.59 11.10
C LEU A 104 -3.66 11.15 10.87
N ALA A 105 -2.99 10.68 9.85
CA ALA A 105 -1.79 11.31 9.32
C ALA A 105 -2.20 12.34 8.25
N ARG A 106 -2.39 13.59 8.65
CA ARG A 106 -2.81 14.68 7.74
C ARG A 106 -1.68 15.20 6.85
N HIS A 107 -0.48 14.80 7.09
CA HIS A 107 0.73 15.07 6.30
C HIS A 107 1.49 13.76 6.09
N PRO A 108 2.34 13.67 5.06
CA PRO A 108 3.17 12.50 4.84
C PRO A 108 4.04 12.17 6.07
N VAL A 109 3.89 10.97 6.62
CA VAL A 109 4.66 10.45 7.76
C VAL A 109 5.52 9.29 7.28
N ARG A 110 6.82 9.34 7.55
CA ARG A 110 7.75 8.27 7.18
C ARG A 110 7.51 7.01 8.01
N ILE A 111 7.48 5.85 7.37
CA ILE A 111 7.52 4.55 8.06
C ILE A 111 8.97 4.30 8.53
N PRO A 112 9.20 4.13 9.84
CA PRO A 112 10.55 3.89 10.33
C PRO A 112 11.04 2.49 9.93
N ASN A 113 12.34 2.35 9.68
CA ASN A 113 13.01 1.07 9.38
C ASN A 113 12.46 0.31 8.15
N LEU A 114 11.77 1.01 7.25
CA LEU A 114 11.34 0.48 5.95
C LEU A 114 12.03 1.30 4.86
N ASP A 115 13.12 0.76 4.35
CA ASP A 115 13.99 1.43 3.38
C ASP A 115 14.24 0.54 2.16
N GLY A 116 14.73 1.14 1.08
CA GLY A 116 15.06 0.42 -0.14
C GLY A 116 13.85 -0.08 -0.92
N ILE A 117 12.66 0.42 -0.60
CA ILE A 117 11.43 0.09 -1.33
C ILE A 117 11.49 0.72 -2.73
N VAL A 118 11.06 -0.06 -3.72
CA VAL A 118 11.02 0.35 -5.14
C VAL A 118 9.62 0.35 -5.71
N ARG A 119 8.68 -0.33 -5.06
CA ARG A 119 7.28 -0.40 -5.49
C ARG A 119 6.34 -0.54 -4.33
N VAL A 120 5.18 0.10 -4.43
CA VAL A 120 4.07 -0.06 -3.50
C VAL A 120 2.77 -0.30 -4.24
N THR A 121 1.86 -0.99 -3.60
CA THR A 121 0.49 -1.19 -4.07
C THR A 121 -0.46 -1.22 -2.88
N CYS A 122 -1.65 -0.66 -3.06
CA CYS A 122 -2.71 -0.69 -2.06
C CYS A 122 -3.90 -1.48 -2.56
N GLY A 123 -4.40 -2.35 -1.69
CA GLY A 123 -5.78 -2.78 -1.79
C GLY A 123 -6.70 -1.76 -1.12
N GLU A 124 -7.93 -2.14 -0.86
CA GLU A 124 -8.88 -1.25 -0.17
C GLU A 124 -8.39 -0.91 1.25
N ARG A 125 -7.91 -1.91 2.00
CA ARG A 125 -7.59 -1.82 3.43
C ARG A 125 -6.25 -2.46 3.81
N HIS A 126 -5.35 -2.67 2.84
CA HIS A 126 -4.02 -3.22 3.09
C HIS A 126 -3.03 -2.71 2.06
N VAL A 127 -1.77 -2.82 2.39
CA VAL A 127 -0.66 -2.39 1.56
C VAL A 127 0.31 -3.55 1.35
N ALA A 128 0.90 -3.61 0.18
CA ALA A 128 2.05 -4.43 -0.10
C ALA A 128 3.17 -3.58 -0.71
N ALA A 129 4.40 -3.85 -0.33
CA ALA A 129 5.59 -3.16 -0.80
C ALA A 129 6.67 -4.16 -1.20
N LEU A 130 7.46 -3.78 -2.19
CA LEU A 130 8.57 -4.58 -2.71
C LEU A 130 9.86 -3.78 -2.59
N ASP A 131 10.89 -4.37 -2.00
CA ASP A 131 12.21 -3.76 -1.98
C ASP A 131 13.06 -4.16 -3.21
N ARG A 132 14.18 -3.45 -3.39
CA ARG A 132 15.14 -3.65 -4.50
C ARG A 132 15.77 -5.05 -4.51
N ASP A 133 15.72 -5.73 -3.38
CA ASP A 133 16.23 -7.08 -3.21
C ASP A 133 15.17 -8.16 -3.50
N GLY A 134 13.94 -7.77 -3.79
CA GLY A 134 12.83 -8.67 -4.10
C GLY A 134 12.19 -9.27 -2.86
N TYR A 135 12.32 -8.63 -1.70
CA TYR A 135 11.56 -8.98 -0.50
C TYR A 135 10.25 -8.21 -0.46
N MET A 136 9.19 -8.90 -0.08
CA MET A 136 7.86 -8.34 0.01
C MET A 136 7.49 -8.07 1.46
N TYR A 137 6.89 -6.91 1.68
CA TYR A 137 6.36 -6.46 2.96
C TYR A 137 4.87 -6.21 2.81
N VAL A 138 4.10 -6.51 3.85
CA VAL A 138 2.65 -6.28 3.88
C VAL A 138 2.23 -5.70 5.22
N TRP A 139 1.17 -4.88 5.23
CA TRP A 139 0.56 -4.37 6.45
C TRP A 139 -0.88 -3.94 6.20
N GLY A 140 -1.60 -3.62 7.27
CA GLY A 140 -3.00 -3.27 7.23
C GLY A 140 -3.91 -4.43 7.61
N HIS A 141 -5.11 -4.45 7.06
CA HIS A 141 -6.16 -5.41 7.37
C HIS A 141 -5.85 -6.82 6.89
N ALA A 142 -5.89 -7.80 7.81
CA ALA A 142 -5.45 -9.18 7.54
C ALA A 142 -6.57 -10.19 7.29
N SER A 143 -7.84 -9.82 7.52
CA SER A 143 -8.95 -10.77 7.33
C SER A 143 -8.95 -11.36 5.91
N LEU A 144 -9.52 -12.55 5.77
CA LEU A 144 -9.52 -13.32 4.52
C LEU A 144 -8.12 -13.75 4.06
N ALA A 145 -7.12 -13.72 4.95
CA ALA A 145 -5.72 -14.05 4.67
C ALA A 145 -5.08 -13.18 3.56
N ARG A 146 -5.59 -11.95 3.31
CA ARG A 146 -5.15 -11.07 2.21
C ARG A 146 -3.68 -10.65 2.29
N LEU A 147 -3.10 -10.64 3.50
CA LEU A 147 -1.70 -10.33 3.69
C LEU A 147 -0.77 -11.52 3.40
N GLY A 148 -1.27 -12.75 3.53
CA GLY A 148 -0.47 -13.97 3.34
C GLY A 148 0.67 -14.16 4.34
N CYS A 149 0.71 -13.39 5.43
CA CYS A 149 1.76 -13.44 6.44
C CYS A 149 1.59 -14.56 7.49
N GLY A 150 0.60 -15.45 7.30
CA GLY A 150 0.36 -16.59 8.20
C GLY A 150 -0.52 -16.28 9.40
N THR A 151 -1.03 -15.05 9.53
CA THR A 151 -1.98 -14.63 10.56
C THR A 151 -3.19 -13.94 9.93
N GLN A 152 -4.31 -13.90 10.65
CA GLN A 152 -5.49 -13.10 10.30
C GLN A 152 -5.66 -11.88 11.21
N SER A 153 -4.69 -11.60 12.06
CA SER A 153 -4.66 -10.38 12.87
C SER A 153 -4.05 -9.25 12.05
N ASP A 154 -4.69 -8.10 12.08
CA ASP A 154 -4.23 -6.89 11.38
C ASP A 154 -2.79 -6.56 11.74
N GLN A 155 -2.04 -6.09 10.77
CA GLN A 155 -0.63 -5.77 10.91
C GLN A 155 -0.45 -4.25 10.87
N PRO A 156 -0.30 -3.58 12.02
CA PRO A 156 -0.12 -2.14 12.08
C PRO A 156 1.30 -1.67 11.69
N PHE A 157 2.19 -2.61 11.44
CA PHE A 157 3.56 -2.38 10.98
C PHE A 157 3.88 -3.26 9.77
N PRO A 158 4.78 -2.84 8.89
CA PRO A 158 5.22 -3.67 7.77
C PRO A 158 5.81 -5.00 8.25
N VAL A 159 5.24 -6.10 7.77
CA VAL A 159 5.69 -7.46 8.04
C VAL A 159 6.29 -8.04 6.77
N ARG A 160 7.53 -8.48 6.85
CA ARG A 160 8.20 -9.17 5.76
C ARG A 160 7.63 -10.57 5.58
N ILE A 161 7.29 -10.95 4.36
CA ILE A 161 6.70 -12.26 4.07
C ILE A 161 7.77 -13.36 4.12
N PRO A 162 7.66 -14.31 5.08
CA PRO A 162 8.69 -15.33 5.29
C PRO A 162 8.86 -16.29 4.10
N GLN A 163 7.81 -16.58 3.35
CA GLN A 163 7.82 -17.52 2.22
C GLN A 163 8.80 -17.10 1.13
N PHE A 164 9.06 -15.80 0.98
CA PHE A 164 9.95 -15.23 -0.03
C PHE A 164 11.35 -14.88 0.51
N VAL A 165 11.65 -15.26 1.76
CA VAL A 165 12.98 -15.11 2.38
C VAL A 165 13.87 -16.30 2.02
N ARG A 166 13.93 -16.70 0.76
CA ARG A 166 14.73 -17.83 0.32
C ARG A 166 16.14 -17.41 -0.12
N LYS A 167 17.10 -18.34 0.02
CA LYS A 167 18.52 -18.10 -0.30
C LYS A 167 18.80 -17.87 -1.80
N ASN A 168 17.87 -18.25 -2.68
CA ASN A 168 18.08 -18.16 -4.13
C ASN A 168 17.46 -16.88 -4.70
N LYS A 169 18.24 -16.14 -5.49
CA LYS A 169 17.76 -14.94 -6.22
C LYS A 169 16.57 -15.23 -7.14
N GLN A 170 16.39 -16.47 -7.58
CA GLN A 170 15.29 -16.89 -8.45
C GLN A 170 13.94 -16.93 -7.75
N ASP A 171 13.90 -17.07 -6.42
CA ASP A 171 12.66 -17.09 -5.63
C ASP A 171 12.23 -15.69 -5.15
N ARG A 172 12.92 -14.63 -5.57
CA ARG A 172 12.59 -13.25 -5.21
C ARG A 172 11.40 -12.74 -6.00
N ILE A 173 10.62 -11.88 -5.37
CA ILE A 173 9.48 -11.25 -6.02
C ILE A 173 9.97 -10.18 -7.01
N ARG A 174 9.38 -10.18 -8.20
CA ARG A 174 9.63 -9.21 -9.26
C ARG A 174 8.58 -8.12 -9.29
N ASP A 175 7.33 -8.47 -8.99
CA ASP A 175 6.21 -7.55 -9.03
C ASP A 175 5.11 -7.94 -8.04
N VAL A 176 4.36 -6.96 -7.55
CA VAL A 176 3.27 -7.12 -6.59
C VAL A 176 2.09 -6.22 -6.92
N VAL A 177 0.89 -6.76 -6.74
CA VAL A 177 -0.38 -6.04 -6.92
C VAL A 177 -1.32 -6.41 -5.79
N ALA A 178 -1.96 -5.40 -5.20
CA ALA A 178 -3.02 -5.57 -4.21
C ALA A 178 -4.38 -5.27 -4.82
N GLY A 179 -5.32 -6.20 -4.66
CA GLY A 179 -6.74 -6.00 -4.96
C GLY A 179 -7.52 -5.68 -3.69
N THR A 180 -8.85 -5.63 -3.78
CA THR A 180 -9.70 -5.30 -2.63
C THR A 180 -9.49 -6.28 -1.46
N THR A 181 -9.45 -7.58 -1.74
CA THR A 181 -9.40 -8.65 -0.72
C THR A 181 -8.27 -9.65 -0.95
N CYS A 182 -7.35 -9.36 -1.82
CA CYS A 182 -6.23 -10.26 -2.15
C CYS A 182 -4.95 -9.50 -2.45
N THR A 183 -3.84 -10.19 -2.31
CA THR A 183 -2.52 -9.76 -2.77
C THR A 183 -1.99 -10.80 -3.74
N MET A 184 -1.48 -10.36 -4.87
CA MET A 184 -0.84 -11.20 -5.86
C MET A 184 0.60 -10.74 -6.07
N CYS A 185 1.49 -11.68 -6.32
CA CYS A 185 2.87 -11.34 -6.70
C CYS A 185 3.41 -12.35 -7.71
N VAL A 186 4.39 -11.90 -8.49
CA VAL A 186 5.10 -12.71 -9.46
C VAL A 186 6.58 -12.77 -9.07
N ASP A 187 7.14 -13.96 -9.04
CA ASP A 187 8.56 -14.15 -8.76
C ASP A 187 9.43 -14.12 -10.03
N ASN A 188 10.75 -14.20 -9.85
CA ASN A 188 11.70 -14.19 -10.96
C ASN A 188 11.65 -15.45 -11.86
N GLN A 189 10.88 -16.47 -11.47
CA GLN A 189 10.59 -17.66 -12.29
C GLN A 189 9.22 -17.55 -13.00
N GLU A 190 8.61 -16.35 -12.98
CA GLU A 190 7.28 -16.08 -13.56
C GLU A 190 6.14 -16.88 -12.90
N ARG A 191 6.36 -17.37 -11.67
CA ARG A 191 5.31 -18.04 -10.90
C ARG A 191 4.41 -16.99 -10.26
N LEU A 192 3.10 -17.15 -10.44
CA LEU A 192 2.09 -16.32 -9.79
C LEU A 192 1.75 -16.88 -8.41
N TRP A 193 1.80 -16.03 -7.41
CA TRP A 193 1.42 -16.31 -6.03
C TRP A 193 0.24 -15.45 -5.62
N ILE A 194 -0.69 -16.01 -4.86
CA ILE A 194 -1.87 -15.30 -4.39
C ILE A 194 -2.13 -15.55 -2.90
N ALA A 195 -2.51 -14.49 -2.20
CA ALA A 195 -3.04 -14.52 -0.85
C ALA A 195 -4.35 -13.75 -0.79
N GLY A 196 -5.31 -14.22 0.01
CA GLY A 196 -6.62 -13.59 0.14
C GLY A 196 -7.75 -14.39 -0.45
N THR A 197 -8.85 -13.73 -0.80
CA THR A 197 -10.02 -14.40 -1.39
C THR A 197 -9.88 -14.43 -2.91
N TRP A 198 -9.83 -15.64 -3.44
CA TRP A 198 -9.84 -15.90 -4.86
C TRP A 198 -10.97 -16.90 -5.18
N ARG A 199 -11.85 -16.55 -6.12
CA ARG A 199 -12.99 -17.39 -6.52
C ARG A 199 -13.78 -17.95 -5.31
N LEU A 200 -14.10 -17.09 -4.34
CA LEU A 200 -14.86 -17.44 -3.12
C LEU A 200 -14.13 -18.38 -2.14
N LYS A 201 -12.83 -18.62 -2.31
CA LYS A 201 -12.02 -19.39 -1.36
C LYS A 201 -10.89 -18.53 -0.82
N ALA A 202 -10.66 -18.58 0.48
CA ALA A 202 -9.48 -17.95 1.09
C ALA A 202 -8.24 -18.82 0.81
N VAL A 203 -7.17 -18.19 0.33
CA VAL A 203 -5.88 -18.84 0.06
C VAL A 203 -4.73 -17.99 0.62
N SER A 204 -3.63 -18.65 0.94
CA SER A 204 -2.40 -17.95 1.38
C SER A 204 -1.25 -18.40 0.50
N TYR A 205 -0.76 -17.51 -0.35
CA TYR A 205 0.34 -17.67 -1.29
C TYR A 205 0.48 -19.08 -1.89
N THR A 206 -0.54 -19.50 -2.63
CA THR A 206 -0.50 -20.71 -3.46
C THR A 206 0.05 -20.37 -4.84
N HIS A 207 0.94 -21.22 -5.34
CA HIS A 207 1.43 -21.14 -6.71
C HIS A 207 0.34 -21.57 -7.68
N LEU A 208 -0.02 -20.68 -8.62
CA LEU A 208 -0.91 -21.00 -9.74
C LEU A 208 -0.04 -21.24 -10.99
N ARG A 209 -0.16 -22.43 -11.57
CA ARG A 209 0.43 -22.70 -12.89
C ARG A 209 -0.45 -22.05 -13.97
N ALA A 210 0.18 -21.53 -15.03
CA ALA A 210 -0.51 -20.87 -16.14
C ALA A 210 -1.58 -21.75 -16.83
N HIS A 211 -1.52 -23.06 -16.67
CA HIS A 211 -2.47 -24.02 -17.24
C HIS A 211 -3.75 -24.25 -16.41
N GLU A 212 -3.84 -23.74 -15.18
CA GLU A 212 -5.05 -23.91 -14.35
C GLU A 212 -6.05 -22.74 -14.50
N THR A 213 -5.74 -21.78 -15.36
CA THR A 213 -6.65 -20.68 -15.73
C THR A 213 -7.61 -21.04 -16.87
N SER A 214 -7.63 -22.29 -17.37
CA SER A 214 -8.65 -22.71 -18.31
C SER A 214 -10.00 -22.79 -17.60
N LEU A 215 -10.88 -21.90 -18.01
CA LEU A 215 -12.27 -21.76 -17.64
C LEU A 215 -13.03 -23.11 -17.69
N HIS A 216 -13.57 -23.51 -16.57
CA HIS A 216 -14.78 -24.33 -16.50
C HIS A 216 -15.77 -23.66 -15.54
#